data_4b25cda7f82232b793ff6fc82fe3df3e
#
_entry.id   4b25cda7f82232b793ff6fc82fe3df3e
#
_cell.length_a   1.000
_cell.length_b   1.000
_cell.length_c   1.000
_cell.angle_alpha   90.00
_cell.angle_beta   90.00
_cell.angle_gamma   90.00
#
_symmetry.space_group_name_H-M   'P 1'
#
loop_
_entity.id
_entity.type
_entity.pdbx_description
1 polymer ?
#
loop_
_entity_poly.entity_id
_entity_poly.type
_entity_poly.pdbx_seq_one_letter_code
_entity_poly.pdbx_strand_id
1 'polypeptide(L)'
;AVAQYRLGTMYERDQGVTADPAKAAHWYELAANQGNRKAMHNLAVAYASGAMGKKNMAEAARWFSKAAGLGLSDSQFNLAVLYERGDGVPQSLLDAYKWYAIAAAQGDAESKQRLQVLSTQLGDTDKAAAQKSAAGFPAAPLSRSANVPTDVANLAGN
;
A
#
# COMPACT_ATOMS: atom_id res chain seq x y z
N ALA A 1 -15.64 -3.70 -7.77
CA ALA A 1 -14.53 -3.31 -6.86
C ALA A 1 -14.71 -1.89 -6.30
N VAL A 2 -14.95 -0.87 -7.14
CA VAL A 2 -15.05 0.53 -6.68
C VAL A 2 -16.22 0.75 -5.71
N ALA A 3 -17.41 0.23 -6.01
CA ALA A 3 -18.57 0.33 -5.12
C ALA A 3 -18.32 -0.36 -3.77
N GLN A 4 -17.68 -1.53 -3.78
CA GLN A 4 -17.30 -2.25 -2.57
C GLN A 4 -16.26 -1.48 -1.74
N TYR A 5 -15.27 -0.87 -2.39
CA TYR A 5 -14.32 0.02 -1.71
C TYR A 5 -15.05 1.20 -1.05
N ARG A 6 -16.00 1.84 -1.75
CA ARG A 6 -16.83 2.92 -1.19
C ARG A 6 -17.65 2.47 0.02
N LEU A 7 -18.28 1.29 -0.05
CA LEU A 7 -18.97 0.71 1.11
C LEU A 7 -18.03 0.48 2.30
N GLY A 8 -16.84 -0.04 2.05
CA GLY A 8 -15.81 -0.16 3.08
C GLY A 8 -15.49 1.17 3.74
N THR A 9 -15.31 2.24 2.95
CA THR A 9 -15.03 3.59 3.51
C THR A 9 -16.22 4.17 4.28
N MET A 10 -17.45 3.87 3.89
CA MET A 10 -18.65 4.29 4.63
C MET A 10 -18.69 3.65 6.02
N TYR A 11 -18.45 2.34 6.12
CA TYR A 11 -18.39 1.64 7.41
C TYR A 11 -17.17 2.05 8.27
N GLU A 12 -16.04 2.43 7.65
CA GLU A 12 -14.87 2.92 8.36
C GLU A 12 -15.09 4.31 8.98
N ARG A 13 -15.82 5.20 8.26
CA ARG A 13 -15.93 6.63 8.57
C ARG A 13 -17.29 7.07 9.13
N ASP A 14 -18.16 6.15 9.48
CA ASP A 14 -19.54 6.47 9.96
C ASP A 14 -20.33 7.34 8.95
N GLN A 15 -20.20 7.04 7.66
CA GLN A 15 -20.82 7.83 6.60
C GLN A 15 -22.13 7.19 6.11
N GLY A 16 -23.25 7.57 6.70
CA GLY A 16 -24.58 7.06 6.33
C GLY A 16 -24.89 5.64 6.82
N VAL A 17 -23.95 5.01 7.50
CA VAL A 17 -24.07 3.71 8.19
C VAL A 17 -23.27 3.78 9.47
N THR A 18 -23.70 3.07 10.51
CA THR A 18 -22.95 3.00 11.77
C THR A 18 -21.57 2.38 11.51
N ALA A 19 -20.52 3.00 12.07
CA ALA A 19 -19.16 2.54 11.94
C ALA A 19 -18.99 1.08 12.38
N ASP A 20 -18.40 0.28 11.54
CA ASP A 20 -18.14 -1.14 11.79
C ASP A 20 -16.82 -1.53 11.09
N PRO A 21 -15.70 -1.54 11.82
CA PRO A 21 -14.40 -1.86 11.25
C PRO A 21 -14.31 -3.26 10.62
N ALA A 22 -15.04 -4.23 11.16
CA ALA A 22 -15.04 -5.59 10.61
C ALA A 22 -15.79 -5.64 9.28
N LYS A 23 -16.93 -4.95 9.16
CA LYS A 23 -17.64 -4.82 7.88
C LYS A 23 -16.81 -4.00 6.88
N ALA A 24 -16.16 -2.93 7.31
CA ALA A 24 -15.26 -2.17 6.45
C ALA A 24 -14.18 -3.07 5.85
N ALA A 25 -13.50 -3.85 6.69
CA ALA A 25 -12.46 -4.78 6.26
C ALA A 25 -12.99 -5.85 5.29
N HIS A 26 -14.18 -6.40 5.54
CA HIS A 26 -14.83 -7.34 4.63
C HIS A 26 -15.07 -6.74 3.23
N TRP A 27 -15.60 -5.51 3.17
CA TRP A 27 -15.81 -4.83 1.89
C TRP A 27 -14.49 -4.48 1.19
N TYR A 28 -13.45 -4.09 1.95
CA TYR A 28 -12.12 -3.90 1.39
C TYR A 28 -11.53 -5.19 0.83
N GLU A 29 -11.73 -6.34 1.50
CA GLU A 29 -11.26 -7.63 1.01
C GLU A 29 -11.90 -8.00 -0.34
N LEU A 30 -13.22 -7.83 -0.46
CA LEU A 30 -13.93 -8.07 -1.72
C LEU A 30 -13.43 -7.17 -2.86
N ALA A 31 -13.17 -5.90 -2.58
CA ALA A 31 -12.64 -4.96 -3.56
C ALA A 31 -11.17 -5.24 -3.91
N ALA A 32 -10.36 -5.59 -2.90
CA ALA A 32 -8.94 -5.90 -3.04
C ALA A 32 -8.72 -7.15 -3.91
N ASN A 33 -9.55 -8.19 -3.71
CA ASN A 33 -9.51 -9.41 -4.52
C ASN A 33 -9.86 -9.17 -5.99
N GLN A 34 -10.53 -8.06 -6.30
CA GLN A 34 -10.81 -7.61 -7.67
C GLN A 34 -9.76 -6.61 -8.22
N GLY A 35 -8.65 -6.41 -7.52
CA GLY A 35 -7.54 -5.57 -7.96
C GLY A 35 -7.65 -4.08 -7.60
N ASN A 36 -8.52 -3.68 -6.68
CA ASN A 36 -8.57 -2.30 -6.21
C ASN A 36 -7.40 -2.02 -5.26
N ARG A 37 -6.42 -1.24 -5.71
CA ARG A 37 -5.19 -0.98 -4.94
C ARG A 37 -5.42 -0.21 -3.64
N LYS A 38 -6.42 0.70 -3.60
CA LYS A 38 -6.77 1.43 -2.38
C LYS A 38 -7.42 0.52 -1.35
N ALA A 39 -8.26 -0.41 -1.80
CA ALA A 39 -8.85 -1.42 -0.93
C ALA A 39 -7.77 -2.38 -0.38
N MET A 40 -6.77 -2.76 -1.18
CA MET A 40 -5.62 -3.55 -0.70
C MET A 40 -4.86 -2.81 0.42
N HIS A 41 -4.64 -1.51 0.25
CA HIS A 41 -4.01 -0.68 1.28
C HIS A 41 -4.84 -0.65 2.58
N ASN A 42 -6.13 -0.32 2.49
CA ASN A 42 -7.00 -0.23 3.66
C ASN A 42 -7.16 -1.58 4.37
N LEU A 43 -7.23 -2.68 3.60
CA LEU A 43 -7.23 -4.03 4.16
C LEU A 43 -5.93 -4.34 4.91
N ALA A 44 -4.78 -3.93 4.36
CA ALA A 44 -3.49 -4.06 5.05
C ALA A 44 -3.47 -3.29 6.38
N VAL A 45 -4.00 -2.06 6.39
CA VAL A 45 -4.16 -1.26 7.62
C VAL A 45 -5.08 -1.97 8.62
N ALA A 46 -6.20 -2.56 8.17
CA ALA A 46 -7.12 -3.30 9.03
C ALA A 46 -6.44 -4.51 9.69
N TYR A 47 -5.60 -5.25 8.97
CA TYR A 47 -4.79 -6.33 9.53
C TYR A 47 -3.73 -5.81 10.52
N ALA A 48 -3.04 -4.72 10.20
CA ALA A 48 -2.01 -4.13 11.05
C ALA A 48 -2.58 -3.54 12.36
N SER A 49 -3.77 -2.95 12.31
CA SER A 49 -4.44 -2.38 13.48
C SER A 49 -5.13 -3.43 14.36
N GLY A 50 -5.51 -4.58 13.78
CA GLY A 50 -6.34 -5.58 14.42
C GLY A 50 -7.84 -5.28 14.35
N ALA A 51 -8.28 -4.44 13.41
CA ALA A 51 -9.68 -4.10 13.20
C ALA A 51 -10.57 -5.34 12.90
N MET A 52 -9.96 -6.42 12.45
CA MET A 52 -10.60 -7.72 12.22
C MET A 52 -10.51 -8.66 13.44
N GLY A 53 -10.22 -8.15 14.63
CA GLY A 53 -10.11 -8.89 15.90
C GLY A 53 -8.67 -9.01 16.40
N LYS A 54 -7.74 -9.54 15.63
CA LYS A 54 -6.32 -9.69 16.01
C LYS A 54 -5.39 -9.13 14.95
N LYS A 55 -4.35 -8.44 15.42
CA LYS A 55 -3.28 -7.95 14.53
C LYS A 55 -2.61 -9.10 13.78
N ASN A 56 -2.41 -8.92 12.48
CA ASN A 56 -1.69 -9.86 11.63
C ASN A 56 -0.76 -9.09 10.69
N MET A 57 0.47 -8.86 11.15
CA MET A 57 1.46 -8.08 10.40
C MET A 57 1.92 -8.80 9.12
N ALA A 58 1.90 -10.13 9.07
CA ALA A 58 2.25 -10.88 7.87
C ALA A 58 1.21 -10.67 6.76
N GLU A 59 -0.09 -10.71 7.08
CA GLU A 59 -1.15 -10.39 6.13
C GLU A 59 -1.11 -8.91 5.73
N ALA A 60 -0.86 -8.00 6.67
CA ALA A 60 -0.66 -6.59 6.35
C ALA A 60 0.46 -6.39 5.33
N ALA A 61 1.62 -6.99 5.56
CA ALA A 61 2.76 -6.92 4.65
C ALA A 61 2.41 -7.48 3.25
N ARG A 62 1.68 -8.60 3.19
CA ARG A 62 1.24 -9.20 1.94
C ARG A 62 0.34 -8.26 1.13
N TRP A 63 -0.61 -7.60 1.77
CA TRP A 63 -1.52 -6.68 1.09
C TRP A 63 -0.86 -5.35 0.74
N PHE A 64 0.00 -4.80 1.62
CA PHE A 64 0.82 -3.63 1.27
C PHE A 64 1.73 -3.92 0.07
N SER A 65 2.35 -5.11 0.01
CA SER A 65 3.19 -5.51 -1.12
C SER A 65 2.42 -5.53 -2.45
N LYS A 66 1.19 -6.05 -2.45
CA LYS A 66 0.32 -6.04 -3.65
C LYS A 66 -0.03 -4.61 -4.08
N ALA A 67 -0.44 -3.76 -3.16
CA ALA A 67 -0.79 -2.37 -3.46
C ALA A 67 0.44 -1.55 -3.89
N ALA A 68 1.59 -1.77 -3.25
CA ALA A 68 2.88 -1.16 -3.60
C ALA A 68 3.31 -1.57 -5.01
N GLY A 69 3.16 -2.85 -5.36
CA GLY A 69 3.41 -3.37 -6.70
C GLY A 69 2.53 -2.74 -7.78
N LEU A 70 1.34 -2.27 -7.42
CA LEU A 70 0.44 -1.48 -8.28
C LEU A 70 0.72 0.04 -8.23
N GLY A 71 1.85 0.44 -7.66
CA GLY A 71 2.31 1.82 -7.67
C GLY A 71 1.62 2.75 -6.65
N LEU A 72 1.00 2.22 -5.59
CA LEU A 72 0.43 3.05 -4.53
C LEU A 72 1.51 3.50 -3.55
N SER A 73 1.84 4.79 -3.56
CA SER A 73 2.93 5.40 -2.78
C SER A 73 2.79 5.15 -1.27
N ASP A 74 1.59 5.33 -0.70
CA ASP A 74 1.32 5.09 0.71
C ASP A 74 1.62 3.64 1.12
N SER A 75 1.33 2.68 0.23
CA SER A 75 1.64 1.26 0.48
C SER A 75 3.13 0.96 0.32
N GLN A 76 3.82 1.64 -0.57
CA GLN A 76 5.28 1.53 -0.72
C GLN A 76 5.99 2.04 0.54
N PHE A 77 5.56 3.19 1.07
CA PHE A 77 6.05 3.71 2.34
C PHE A 77 5.81 2.73 3.50
N ASN A 78 4.55 2.27 3.67
CA ASN A 78 4.23 1.33 4.75
C ASN A 78 5.01 0.01 4.63
N LEU A 79 5.16 -0.52 3.43
CA LEU A 79 5.96 -1.73 3.20
C LEU A 79 7.43 -1.51 3.56
N ALA A 80 7.99 -0.33 3.23
CA ALA A 80 9.34 0.03 3.63
C ALA A 80 9.49 0.06 5.16
N VAL A 81 8.52 0.63 5.89
CA VAL A 81 8.50 0.63 7.35
C VAL A 81 8.49 -0.81 7.91
N LEU A 82 7.71 -1.71 7.30
CA LEU A 82 7.66 -3.11 7.74
C LEU A 82 9.02 -3.81 7.55
N TYR A 83 9.69 -3.60 6.41
CA TYR A 83 11.04 -4.13 6.18
C TYR A 83 12.08 -3.50 7.13
N GLU A 84 11.98 -2.21 7.41
CA GLU A 84 12.88 -1.53 8.32
C GLU A 84 12.80 -2.11 9.75
N ARG A 85 11.58 -2.46 10.20
CA ARG A 85 11.33 -2.96 11.55
C ARG A 85 11.37 -4.48 11.66
N GLY A 86 11.18 -5.20 10.57
CA GLY A 86 10.98 -6.64 10.61
C GLY A 86 9.57 -7.03 11.06
N ASP A 87 8.57 -6.18 10.81
CA ASP A 87 7.19 -6.40 11.22
C ASP A 87 6.44 -7.20 10.15
N GLY A 88 6.17 -8.47 10.40
CA GLY A 88 5.47 -9.38 9.47
C GLY A 88 6.29 -9.83 8.25
N VAL A 89 7.50 -9.32 8.10
CA VAL A 89 8.51 -9.68 7.10
C VAL A 89 9.88 -9.75 7.79
N PRO A 90 10.86 -10.51 7.25
CA PRO A 90 12.23 -10.44 7.73
C PRO A 90 12.77 -9.01 7.60
N GLN A 91 13.47 -8.53 8.64
CA GLN A 91 14.08 -7.20 8.60
C GLN A 91 15.09 -7.09 7.46
N SER A 92 14.99 -6.04 6.67
CA SER A 92 15.88 -5.77 5.54
C SER A 92 15.98 -4.27 5.28
N LEU A 93 17.09 -3.65 5.69
CA LEU A 93 17.34 -2.22 5.42
C LEU A 93 17.50 -1.96 3.91
N LEU A 94 17.98 -2.96 3.15
CA LEU A 94 18.11 -2.87 1.70
C LEU A 94 16.73 -2.75 1.03
N ASP A 95 15.78 -3.62 1.41
CA ASP A 95 14.43 -3.59 0.88
C ASP A 95 13.67 -2.35 1.36
N ALA A 96 13.87 -1.95 2.62
CA ALA A 96 13.30 -0.70 3.14
C ALA A 96 13.79 0.49 2.31
N TYR A 97 15.08 0.62 2.08
CA TYR A 97 15.65 1.70 1.26
C TYR A 97 15.09 1.70 -0.16
N LYS A 98 15.01 0.53 -0.81
CA LYS A 98 14.41 0.38 -2.14
C LYS A 98 12.97 0.92 -2.17
N TRP A 99 12.11 0.49 -1.25
CA TRP A 99 10.70 0.90 -1.26
C TRP A 99 10.52 2.37 -0.89
N TYR A 100 11.31 2.91 0.04
CA TYR A 100 11.34 4.35 0.29
C TYR A 100 11.80 5.13 -0.95
N ALA A 101 12.79 4.64 -1.70
CA ALA A 101 13.25 5.30 -2.92
C ALA A 101 12.16 5.35 -4.00
N ILE A 102 11.38 4.28 -4.16
CA ILE A 102 10.26 4.22 -5.10
C ILE A 102 9.16 5.22 -4.69
N ALA A 103 8.78 5.26 -3.41
CA ALA A 103 7.78 6.20 -2.90
C ALA A 103 8.26 7.66 -2.99
N ALA A 104 9.52 7.93 -2.64
CA ALA A 104 10.14 9.25 -2.73
C ALA A 104 10.17 9.79 -4.16
N ALA A 105 10.40 8.92 -5.16
CA ALA A 105 10.35 9.28 -6.57
C ALA A 105 8.95 9.73 -7.03
N GLN A 106 7.89 9.28 -6.34
CA GLN A 106 6.51 9.73 -6.55
C GLN A 106 6.17 11.01 -5.75
N GLY A 107 7.10 11.57 -5.01
CA GLY A 107 6.93 12.81 -4.26
C GLY A 107 6.67 12.64 -2.76
N ASP A 108 6.70 11.40 -2.24
CA ASP A 108 6.49 11.14 -0.81
C ASP A 108 7.59 11.77 0.05
N ALA A 109 7.20 12.75 0.90
CA ALA A 109 8.14 13.53 1.68
C ALA A 109 8.73 12.74 2.86
N GLU A 110 7.94 11.87 3.48
CA GLU A 110 8.40 11.04 4.61
C GLU A 110 9.42 10.01 4.13
N SER A 111 9.18 9.39 2.97
CA SER A 111 10.16 8.50 2.33
C SER A 111 11.49 9.19 2.03
N LYS A 112 11.46 10.45 1.56
CA LYS A 112 12.70 11.24 1.35
C LYS A 112 13.49 11.43 2.64
N GLN A 113 12.81 11.72 3.74
CA GLN A 113 13.46 11.86 5.05
C GLN A 113 14.03 10.52 5.55
N ARG A 114 13.28 9.43 5.40
CA ARG A 114 13.76 8.08 5.80
C ARG A 114 14.98 7.63 5.00
N LEU A 115 15.02 7.93 3.70
CA LEU A 115 16.20 7.65 2.85
C LEU A 115 17.47 8.33 3.38
N GLN A 116 17.38 9.58 3.83
CA GLN A 116 18.52 10.29 4.40
C GLN A 116 19.06 9.55 5.65
N VAL A 117 18.16 9.11 6.52
CA VAL A 117 18.54 8.36 7.73
C VAL A 117 19.15 7.01 7.36
N LEU A 118 18.50 6.22 6.51
CA LEU A 118 19.00 4.89 6.12
C LEU A 118 20.31 4.97 5.31
N SER A 119 20.56 6.05 4.59
CA SER A 119 21.80 6.25 3.85
C SER A 119 23.04 6.30 4.73
N THR A 120 22.88 6.60 6.01
CA THR A 120 23.97 6.57 7.00
C THR A 120 24.24 5.17 7.58
N GLN A 121 23.28 4.25 7.41
CA GLN A 121 23.34 2.89 7.98
C GLN A 121 23.72 1.85 6.91
N LEU A 122 23.52 2.14 5.64
CA LEU A 122 23.84 1.25 4.51
C LEU A 122 25.20 1.60 3.91
N GLY A 123 25.95 0.58 3.52
CA GLY A 123 27.17 0.73 2.73
C GLY A 123 26.86 1.24 1.31
N ASP A 124 27.86 1.82 0.64
CA ASP A 124 27.68 2.42 -0.70
C ASP A 124 27.24 1.40 -1.75
N THR A 125 27.75 0.17 -1.67
CA THR A 125 27.36 -0.95 -2.55
C THR A 125 25.89 -1.28 -2.40
N ASP A 126 25.38 -1.37 -1.15
CA ASP A 126 24.00 -1.71 -0.87
C ASP A 126 23.04 -0.58 -1.29
N LYS A 127 23.45 0.68 -1.06
CA LYS A 127 22.71 1.85 -1.55
C LYS A 127 22.59 1.83 -3.06
N ALA A 128 23.68 1.60 -3.76
CA ALA A 128 23.68 1.54 -5.22
C ALA A 128 22.80 0.40 -5.77
N ALA A 129 22.86 -0.78 -5.12
CA ALA A 129 22.01 -1.92 -5.47
C ALA A 129 20.53 -1.63 -5.27
N ALA A 130 20.17 -1.02 -4.13
CA ALA A 130 18.79 -0.64 -3.82
C ALA A 130 18.25 0.44 -4.76
N GLN A 131 19.05 1.45 -5.07
CA GLN A 131 18.72 2.51 -6.04
C GLN A 131 18.50 1.95 -7.45
N LYS A 132 19.37 1.06 -7.90
CA LYS A 132 19.21 0.38 -9.20
C LYS A 132 17.92 -0.44 -9.24
N SER A 133 17.62 -1.18 -8.15
CA SER A 133 16.40 -1.96 -8.04
C SER A 133 15.15 -1.07 -8.03
N ALA A 134 15.20 0.07 -7.36
CA ALA A 134 14.12 1.05 -7.34
C ALA A 134 13.89 1.69 -8.71
N ALA A 135 14.95 2.11 -9.40
CA ALA A 135 14.88 2.72 -10.73
C ALA A 135 14.31 1.76 -11.79
N GLY A 136 14.58 0.45 -11.64
CA GLY A 136 14.05 -0.59 -12.52
C GLY A 136 12.65 -1.10 -12.15
N PHE A 137 11.99 -0.51 -11.15
CA PHE A 137 10.69 -0.98 -10.69
C PHE A 137 9.57 -0.56 -11.65
N PRO A 138 8.99 -1.49 -12.43
CA PRO A 138 7.80 -1.23 -13.21
C PRO A 138 6.58 -1.42 -12.32
N ALA A 139 5.81 -0.36 -12.08
CA ALA A 139 4.50 -0.55 -11.47
C ALA A 139 3.62 -1.46 -12.36
N ALA A 140 3.01 -2.48 -11.79
CA ALA A 140 2.11 -3.35 -12.52
C ALA A 140 0.92 -2.54 -13.08
N PRO A 141 0.40 -2.88 -14.27
CA PRO A 141 -0.71 -2.17 -14.87
C PRO A 141 -1.95 -2.24 -13.97
N LEU A 142 -2.63 -1.10 -13.81
CA LEU A 142 -3.86 -1.01 -13.03
C LEU A 142 -5.06 -1.53 -13.83
N SER A 143 -5.86 -2.40 -13.23
CA SER A 143 -7.19 -2.69 -13.75
C SER A 143 -8.06 -1.43 -13.65
N ARG A 144 -8.50 -0.90 -14.79
CA ARG A 144 -9.31 0.31 -14.88
C ARG A 144 -10.66 0.13 -14.19
N SER A 145 -11.32 -0.99 -14.41
CA SER A 145 -12.63 -1.34 -13.82
C SER A 145 -12.56 -1.50 -12.29
N ALA A 146 -11.41 -1.89 -11.74
CA ALA A 146 -11.23 -2.06 -10.30
C ALA A 146 -10.89 -0.75 -9.56
N ASN A 147 -10.35 0.26 -10.28
CA ASN A 147 -9.75 1.44 -9.65
C ASN A 147 -10.39 2.78 -10.04
N VAL A 148 -11.20 2.83 -11.10
CA VAL A 148 -11.89 4.04 -11.59
C VAL A 148 -13.40 3.84 -11.53
N PRO A 149 -14.20 4.81 -11.02
CA PRO A 149 -15.66 4.76 -11.08
C PRO A 149 -16.17 4.69 -12.53
N THR A 150 -17.20 3.90 -12.76
CA THR A 150 -17.81 3.69 -14.09
C THR A 150 -18.42 4.97 -14.69
N ASP A 151 -18.86 5.87 -13.84
CA ASP A 151 -19.42 7.18 -14.22
C ASP A 151 -18.38 8.12 -14.86
N VAL A 152 -17.10 7.97 -14.49
CA VAL A 152 -15.99 8.75 -15.10
C VAL A 152 -15.45 8.08 -16.36
N ALA A 153 -15.59 6.75 -16.48
CA ALA A 153 -15.13 6.01 -17.65
C ALA A 153 -15.96 6.30 -18.92
N ASN A 154 -17.23 6.69 -18.75
CA ASN A 154 -18.12 7.04 -19.86
C ASN A 154 -17.97 8.48 -20.39
N LEU A 155 -17.32 9.38 -19.62
CA LEU A 155 -17.08 10.77 -20.02
C LEU A 155 -15.82 10.96 -20.87
N ALA A 156 -14.93 9.98 -20.90
CA ALA A 156 -13.67 10.04 -21.65
C ALA A 156 -13.74 9.36 -23.04
N GLY A 157 -14.93 8.91 -23.45
CA GLY A 157 -15.18 8.17 -24.68
C GLY A 157 -16.06 8.88 -25.73
N ASN A 158 -16.30 10.20 -25.60
CA ASN A 158 -16.97 11.02 -26.63
C ASN A 158 -16.04 12.12 -27.12
#